data_7fb21aba2e868d5c9625e3a2d906b5eb
#
_entry.id   7fb21aba2e868d5c9625e3a2d906b5eb
#
_cell.length_a   1.000
_cell.length_b   1.000
_cell.length_c   1.000
_cell.angle_alpha   90.00
_cell.angle_beta   90.00
_cell.angle_gamma   90.00
#
_symmetry.space_group_name_H-M   'P 1'
#
loop_
_entity.id
_entity.type
_entity.pdbx_description
1 polymer ?
#
loop_
_entity_poly.entity_id
_entity_poly.type
_entity_poly.pdbx_seq_one_letter_code
_entity_poly.pdbx_strand_id
1 'polypeptide(L)'
;MPESSAVPAARSTGSELSTEDGKLVVLARGARGRVSAVEGAAVRDQDGRTYAAASVSLPSLTITALQLAVASAAAAGATRLEAAVVVTEASTLDGAGYAAVRDLAADAPVHLAGPDGTVLGTVTE
;
A
#
# COMPACT_ATOMS: atom_id res chain seq x y z
N MET A 1 -10.27 -5.22 21.65
CA MET A 1 -9.48 -5.22 20.94
C MET A 1 -9.61 -5.01 19.62
N PRO A 2 -9.01 -4.50 19.13
CA PRO A 2 -9.18 -4.09 17.91
C PRO A 2 -9.30 -5.14 16.99
N GLU A 3 -9.90 -4.97 16.06
CA GLU A 3 -9.99 -5.80 15.18
C GLU A 3 -8.92 -6.06 14.46
N SER A 4 -8.78 -7.07 14.03
CA SER A 4 -7.61 -7.49 13.42
C SER A 4 -7.53 -7.18 11.97
N SER A 5 -8.53 -6.62 11.38
CA SER A 5 -8.49 -6.42 9.95
C SER A 5 -7.92 -5.06 9.54
N ALA A 6 -7.60 -4.22 10.49
CA ALA A 6 -7.06 -2.90 10.17
C ALA A 6 -5.92 -2.56 11.13
N VAL A 7 -4.95 -1.85 10.63
CA VAL A 7 -3.77 -1.46 11.40
C VAL A 7 -3.73 0.06 11.45
N PRO A 8 -3.78 0.65 12.65
CA PRO A 8 -3.66 2.10 12.77
C PRO A 8 -2.28 2.54 12.30
N ALA A 9 -2.22 3.53 11.46
CA ALA A 9 -0.96 4.08 10.99
C ALA A 9 -0.33 4.91 12.09
N ALA A 10 0.98 4.80 12.23
CA ALA A 10 1.69 5.64 13.17
C ALA A 10 1.63 7.07 12.67
N ARG A 11 1.52 8.01 13.63
CA ARG A 11 1.49 9.37 13.24
C ARG A 11 2.83 9.77 12.72
N SER A 12 2.87 10.45 11.61
CA SER A 12 4.11 10.93 11.08
C SER A 12 4.03 12.43 10.96
N THR A 13 5.17 13.07 10.74
CA THR A 13 5.19 14.49 10.52
C THR A 13 4.93 14.80 9.08
N GLY A 14 4.36 13.90 8.41
CA GLY A 14 3.82 14.20 7.18
C GLY A 14 4.64 13.97 6.03
N SER A 15 4.91 14.93 5.37
CA SER A 15 5.31 14.82 4.03
C SER A 15 6.75 14.53 3.82
N GLU A 16 7.41 14.00 4.79
CA GLU A 16 8.83 13.80 4.64
C GLU A 16 9.16 12.44 4.11
N LEU A 17 8.54 12.07 3.00
CA LEU A 17 8.88 10.84 2.32
C LEU A 17 10.12 11.08 1.47
N SER A 18 10.88 10.01 1.26
CA SER A 18 11.94 10.07 0.27
C SER A 18 11.32 10.30 -1.11
N THR A 19 12.14 10.74 -2.04
CA THR A 19 11.68 10.93 -3.41
C THR A 19 11.11 9.62 -3.96
N GLU A 20 11.77 8.50 -3.67
CA GLU A 20 11.32 7.22 -4.19
C GLU A 20 9.99 6.80 -3.59
N ASP A 21 9.77 7.04 -2.30
CA ASP A 21 8.51 6.70 -1.68
C ASP A 21 7.41 7.65 -2.14
N GLY A 22 7.76 8.91 -2.42
CA GLY A 22 6.79 9.85 -2.98
C GLY A 22 6.28 9.41 -4.34
N LYS A 23 7.11 8.74 -5.13
CA LYS A 23 6.66 8.22 -6.42
C LYS A 23 5.62 7.13 -6.23
N LEU A 24 5.72 6.36 -5.15
CA LEU A 24 4.70 5.34 -4.88
C LEU A 24 3.34 5.96 -4.60
N VAL A 25 3.32 7.11 -3.94
CA VAL A 25 2.06 7.83 -3.70
C VAL A 25 1.41 8.19 -5.03
N VAL A 26 2.19 8.70 -5.97
CA VAL A 26 1.67 9.09 -7.29
C VAL A 26 1.12 7.86 -8.02
N LEU A 27 1.85 6.74 -7.98
CA LEU A 27 1.40 5.52 -8.64
C LEU A 27 0.12 4.98 -8.03
N ALA A 28 0.03 4.98 -6.70
CA ALA A 28 -1.15 4.48 -6.00
C ALA A 28 -2.37 5.35 -6.30
N ARG A 29 -2.18 6.67 -6.31
CA ARG A 29 -3.27 7.58 -6.67
C ARG A 29 -3.76 7.34 -8.09
N GLY A 30 -2.82 7.14 -9.01
CA GLY A 30 -3.16 6.89 -10.41
C GLY A 30 -3.94 5.59 -10.57
N ALA A 31 -3.50 4.53 -9.87
CA ALA A 31 -4.19 3.25 -9.96
C ALA A 31 -5.62 3.36 -9.43
N ARG A 32 -5.79 4.03 -8.28
CA ARG A 32 -7.12 4.23 -7.71
C ARG A 32 -8.02 5.01 -8.65
N GLY A 33 -7.49 6.10 -9.18
CA GLY A 33 -8.28 7.02 -9.99
C GLY A 33 -8.73 6.45 -11.33
N ARG A 34 -7.90 5.59 -11.93
CA ARG A 34 -8.23 5.04 -13.24
C ARG A 34 -9.52 4.25 -13.26
N VAL A 35 -9.86 3.60 -12.17
CA VAL A 35 -11.07 2.78 -12.10
C VAL A 35 -12.00 3.21 -10.98
N SER A 36 -11.75 4.36 -10.39
CA SER A 36 -12.57 4.90 -9.28
C SER A 36 -12.71 3.89 -8.17
N ALA A 37 -11.60 3.24 -7.82
CA ALA A 37 -11.63 2.20 -6.79
C ALA A 37 -11.66 2.81 -5.40
N VAL A 38 -11.99 1.97 -4.42
CA VAL A 38 -11.98 2.40 -3.02
C VAL A 38 -10.57 2.73 -2.58
N GLU A 39 -9.58 1.93 -3.02
CA GLU A 39 -8.19 2.14 -2.65
C GLU A 39 -7.29 1.89 -3.82
N GLY A 40 -6.13 2.54 -3.79
CA GLY A 40 -5.02 2.25 -4.66
C GLY A 40 -3.80 1.95 -3.81
N ALA A 41 -2.85 1.23 -4.35
CA ALA A 41 -1.63 0.89 -3.64
C ALA A 41 -0.47 0.76 -4.60
N ALA A 42 0.73 0.90 -4.07
CA ALA A 42 1.94 0.67 -4.84
C ALA A 42 3.02 0.17 -3.92
N VAL A 43 3.86 -0.72 -4.41
CA VAL A 43 4.99 -1.25 -3.66
C VAL A 43 6.23 -1.19 -4.53
N ARG A 44 7.41 -1.18 -3.91
CA ARG A 44 8.70 -1.22 -4.60
C ARG A 44 9.47 -2.42 -4.10
N ASP A 45 10.03 -3.20 -5.02
CA ASP A 45 10.79 -4.39 -4.65
C ASP A 45 12.27 -4.07 -4.48
N GLN A 46 13.06 -5.12 -4.17
CA GLN A 46 14.48 -4.98 -3.89
C GLN A 46 15.30 -4.47 -5.08
N ASP A 47 14.77 -4.56 -6.27
CA ASP A 47 15.45 -4.09 -7.48
C ASP A 47 14.96 -2.71 -7.91
N GLY A 48 14.10 -2.10 -7.13
CA GLY A 48 13.56 -0.79 -7.47
C GLY A 48 12.38 -0.82 -8.42
N ARG A 49 11.88 -2.01 -8.76
CA ARG A 49 10.69 -2.11 -9.60
C ARG A 49 9.46 -1.79 -8.78
N THR A 50 8.49 -1.16 -9.40
CA THR A 50 7.27 -0.75 -8.73
C THR A 50 6.08 -1.47 -9.30
N TYR A 51 5.10 -1.73 -8.44
CA TYR A 51 3.87 -2.43 -8.81
C TYR A 51 2.72 -1.66 -8.21
N ALA A 52 1.77 -1.24 -9.04
CA ALA A 52 0.63 -0.47 -8.58
C ALA A 52 -0.65 -1.24 -8.86
N ALA A 53 -1.64 -1.06 -8.01
CA ALA A 53 -2.88 -1.80 -8.13
C ALA A 53 -4.02 -1.02 -7.50
N ALA A 54 -5.24 -1.33 -7.92
CA ALA A 54 -6.45 -0.82 -7.31
C ALA A 54 -7.20 -1.98 -6.68
N SER A 55 -8.06 -1.70 -5.72
CA SER A 55 -8.88 -2.72 -5.10
C SER A 55 -9.88 -3.26 -6.13
N VAL A 56 -10.20 -4.54 -6.03
CA VAL A 56 -11.09 -5.24 -6.94
C VAL A 56 -12.20 -5.88 -6.13
N SER A 57 -13.43 -5.72 -6.58
CA SER A 57 -14.57 -6.36 -5.93
C SER A 57 -15.47 -6.93 -7.02
N LEU A 58 -15.32 -8.21 -7.25
CA LEU A 58 -16.11 -8.96 -8.24
C LEU A 58 -16.86 -10.07 -7.50
N PRO A 59 -17.89 -10.63 -8.11
CA PRO A 59 -18.64 -11.69 -7.42
C PRO A 59 -17.78 -12.84 -6.92
N SER A 60 -16.72 -13.19 -7.65
CA SER A 60 -15.88 -14.32 -7.26
C SER A 60 -14.46 -13.89 -6.88
N LEU A 61 -14.20 -12.60 -6.78
CA LEU A 61 -12.84 -12.15 -6.44
C LEU A 61 -12.90 -10.81 -5.74
N THR A 62 -12.53 -10.80 -4.47
CA THR A 62 -12.39 -9.56 -3.71
C THR A 62 -10.97 -9.52 -3.19
N ILE A 63 -10.23 -8.48 -3.57
CA ILE A 63 -8.84 -8.35 -3.16
C ILE A 63 -8.56 -6.87 -2.92
N THR A 64 -7.84 -6.57 -1.85
CA THR A 64 -7.51 -5.19 -1.55
C THR A 64 -6.41 -4.70 -2.48
N ALA A 65 -6.30 -3.38 -2.62
CA ALA A 65 -5.28 -2.80 -3.48
C ALA A 65 -3.89 -3.23 -3.04
N LEU A 66 -3.61 -3.18 -1.74
CA LEU A 66 -2.29 -3.54 -1.23
C LEU A 66 -2.02 -5.03 -1.42
N GLN A 67 -3.02 -5.89 -1.18
CA GLN A 67 -2.84 -7.31 -1.47
C GLN A 67 -2.48 -7.54 -2.94
N LEU A 68 -3.17 -6.85 -3.84
CA LEU A 68 -2.93 -7.05 -5.26
C LEU A 68 -1.56 -6.53 -5.67
N ALA A 69 -1.13 -5.40 -5.12
CA ALA A 69 0.20 -4.87 -5.40
C ALA A 69 1.28 -5.85 -4.95
N VAL A 70 1.13 -6.41 -3.74
CA VAL A 70 2.07 -7.40 -3.22
C VAL A 70 2.04 -8.66 -4.08
N ALA A 71 0.84 -9.11 -4.44
CA ALA A 71 0.71 -10.30 -5.29
C ALA A 71 1.39 -10.09 -6.64
N SER A 72 1.23 -8.90 -7.21
CA SER A 72 1.87 -8.59 -8.49
C SER A 72 3.38 -8.63 -8.37
N ALA A 73 3.93 -8.08 -7.29
CA ALA A 73 5.37 -8.10 -7.07
C ALA A 73 5.85 -9.55 -6.90
N ALA A 74 5.16 -10.33 -6.07
CA ALA A 74 5.55 -11.71 -5.84
C ALA A 74 5.45 -12.53 -7.12
N ALA A 75 4.40 -12.31 -7.91
CA ALA A 75 4.22 -13.03 -9.17
C ALA A 75 5.30 -12.66 -10.18
N ALA A 76 5.89 -11.48 -10.06
CA ALA A 76 6.97 -11.05 -10.94
C ALA A 76 8.35 -11.46 -10.41
N GLY A 77 8.39 -12.18 -9.29
CA GLY A 77 9.66 -12.70 -8.76
C GLY A 77 10.28 -11.88 -7.65
N ALA A 78 9.56 -10.89 -7.10
CA ALA A 78 10.12 -10.12 -6.00
C ALA A 78 10.35 -11.01 -4.79
N THR A 79 11.48 -10.83 -4.12
CA THR A 79 11.82 -11.59 -2.92
C THR A 79 11.76 -10.71 -1.68
N ARG A 80 11.69 -9.38 -1.86
CA ARG A 80 11.64 -8.46 -0.74
C ARG A 80 11.01 -7.15 -1.23
N LEU A 81 10.38 -6.45 -0.31
CA LEU A 81 9.83 -5.12 -0.59
C LEU A 81 10.61 -4.09 0.19
N GLU A 82 10.77 -2.92 -0.40
CA GLU A 82 11.45 -1.81 0.24
C GLU A 82 10.48 -0.81 0.84
N ALA A 83 9.29 -0.66 0.27
CA ALA A 83 8.30 0.29 0.76
C ALA A 83 6.96 0.00 0.11
N ALA A 84 5.90 0.47 0.74
CA ALA A 84 4.54 0.35 0.21
C ALA A 84 3.74 1.60 0.56
N VAL A 85 2.76 1.92 -0.27
CA VAL A 85 1.84 3.02 -0.04
C VAL A 85 0.43 2.55 -0.33
N VAL A 86 -0.53 2.96 0.51
CA VAL A 86 -1.95 2.78 0.27
C VAL A 86 -2.59 4.16 0.22
N VAL A 87 -3.36 4.43 -0.82
CA VAL A 87 -4.16 5.65 -0.95
C VAL A 87 -5.62 5.28 -0.71
N THR A 88 -6.23 5.89 0.29
CA THR A 88 -7.56 5.50 0.73
C THR A 88 -8.22 6.67 1.49
N GLU A 89 -9.54 6.63 1.61
CA GLU A 89 -10.23 7.56 2.48
C GLU A 89 -10.31 7.04 3.92
N ALA A 90 -9.91 5.79 4.15
CA ALA A 90 -9.93 5.22 5.49
C ALA A 90 -8.80 5.80 6.33
N SER A 91 -8.95 5.73 7.63
CA SER A 91 -7.93 6.23 8.55
C SER A 91 -6.99 5.13 9.05
N THR A 92 -7.19 3.90 8.60
CA THR A 92 -6.35 2.77 9.01
C THR A 92 -5.93 1.98 7.79
N LEU A 93 -4.85 1.24 7.91
CA LEU A 93 -4.38 0.38 6.85
C LEU A 93 -5.21 -0.90 6.79
N ASP A 94 -5.34 -1.42 5.59
CA ASP A 94 -5.91 -2.71 5.34
C ASP A 94 -5.06 -3.79 6.00
N GLY A 95 -5.61 -4.52 6.96
CA GLY A 95 -4.85 -5.51 7.72
C GLY A 95 -4.39 -6.68 6.86
N ALA A 96 -5.20 -7.11 5.90
CA ALA A 96 -4.82 -8.23 5.04
C ALA A 96 -3.67 -7.83 4.11
N GLY A 97 -3.73 -6.61 3.57
CA GLY A 97 -2.64 -6.12 2.73
C GLY A 97 -1.37 -5.90 3.54
N TYR A 98 -1.51 -5.37 4.75
CA TYR A 98 -0.37 -5.18 5.62
C TYR A 98 0.31 -6.52 5.93
N ALA A 99 -0.48 -7.56 6.22
CA ALA A 99 0.07 -8.89 6.47
C ALA A 99 0.83 -9.42 5.26
N ALA A 100 0.31 -9.17 4.06
CA ALA A 100 0.97 -9.60 2.84
C ALA A 100 2.32 -8.88 2.66
N VAL A 101 2.40 -7.59 2.98
CA VAL A 101 3.68 -6.89 2.93
C VAL A 101 4.67 -7.55 3.89
N ARG A 102 4.23 -7.90 5.08
CA ARG A 102 5.13 -8.49 6.09
C ARG A 102 5.61 -9.89 5.71
N ASP A 103 4.90 -10.57 4.83
CA ASP A 103 5.39 -11.84 4.29
C ASP A 103 6.66 -11.65 3.48
N LEU A 104 6.83 -10.50 2.83
CA LEU A 104 8.01 -10.23 2.02
C LEU A 104 8.99 -9.28 2.68
N ALA A 105 8.57 -8.56 3.71
CA ALA A 105 9.45 -7.58 4.34
C ALA A 105 8.99 -7.33 5.77
N ALA A 106 9.83 -7.67 6.73
CA ALA A 106 9.47 -7.54 8.14
C ALA A 106 9.33 -6.08 8.57
N ASP A 107 10.06 -5.19 7.90
CA ASP A 107 10.19 -3.81 8.39
C ASP A 107 10.04 -2.74 7.32
N ALA A 108 9.56 -3.08 6.14
CA ALA A 108 9.38 -2.06 5.11
C ALA A 108 8.32 -1.06 5.56
N PRO A 109 8.54 0.24 5.35
CA PRO A 109 7.52 1.22 5.71
C PRO A 109 6.30 1.06 4.82
N VAL A 110 5.13 1.13 5.44
CA VAL A 110 3.86 1.14 4.73
C VAL A 110 3.20 2.47 5.04
N HIS A 111 3.10 3.33 4.05
CA HIS A 111 2.57 4.67 4.22
C HIS A 111 1.08 4.68 3.90
N LEU A 112 0.31 5.38 4.73
CA LEU A 112 -1.11 5.58 4.50
C LEU A 112 -1.28 7.01 4.01
N ALA A 113 -1.89 7.19 2.86
CA ALA A 113 -2.12 8.51 2.28
C ALA A 113 -3.59 8.68 1.92
N GLY A 114 -4.06 9.90 1.98
CA GLY A 114 -5.41 10.23 1.55
C GLY A 114 -5.48 10.38 0.04
N PRO A 115 -6.70 10.54 -0.49
CA PRO A 115 -6.88 10.65 -1.95
C PRO A 115 -6.15 11.82 -2.59
N ASP A 116 -5.85 12.85 -1.82
CA ASP A 116 -5.09 13.99 -2.33
C ASP A 116 -3.59 13.75 -2.28
N GLY A 117 -3.15 12.61 -1.78
CA GLY A 117 -1.74 12.28 -1.68
C GLY A 117 -1.08 12.70 -0.38
N THR A 118 -1.83 13.31 0.54
CA THR A 118 -1.27 13.71 1.82
C THR A 118 -0.99 12.46 2.67
N VAL A 119 0.22 12.31 3.14
CA VAL A 119 0.58 11.17 3.97
C VAL A 119 0.04 11.38 5.37
N LEU A 120 -0.73 10.43 5.85
CA LEU A 120 -1.37 10.50 7.15
C LEU A 120 -0.61 9.73 8.23
N GLY A 121 0.21 8.78 7.85
CA GLY A 121 0.98 8.02 8.81
C GLY A 121 1.77 6.93 8.13
N THR A 122 2.64 6.28 8.90
CA THR A 122 3.52 5.22 8.40
C THR A 122 3.65 4.14 9.46
N VAL A 123 3.63 2.89 9.02
CA VAL A 123 3.85 1.74 9.89
C VAL A 123 5.11 1.04 9.42
N THR A 124 6.06 0.80 10.32
CA THR A 124 7.33 0.18 9.94
C THR A 124 7.52 -1.21 10.52
N GLU A 125 6.56 -1.69 11.32
CA GLU A 125 6.66 -3.06 11.80
C GLU A 125 5.32 -3.59 12.34
#